data_aa57423969b78f1bee85314d02940e9a
#
_entry.id   aa57423969b78f1bee85314d02940e9a
#
_cell.length_a   1.000
_cell.length_b   1.000
_cell.length_c   1.000
_cell.angle_alpha   90.00
_cell.angle_beta   90.00
_cell.angle_gamma   90.00
#
_symmetry.space_group_name_H-M   'P 1'
#
loop_
_entity.id
_entity.type
_entity.pdbx_description
1 polymer ?
#
loop_
_entity_poly.entity_id
_entity_poly.type
_entity_poly.pdbx_seq_one_letter_code
_entity_poly.pdbx_strand_id
1 'polypeptide(L)'
;FKKVRAGVSILGLTTHQHQFGTLATISQAQSAQGPATELYRNSNWAEPPLKRYDPPLTFDGSTGLKLHCEYNNTSNNTVTFGESAATNEMCFFWAYYYPSHGFDVAF
;
A
#
# COMPACT_ATOMS: atom_id res chain seq x y z
N PHE A 1 2.41 -1.11 -8.60
CA PHE A 1 1.76 0.14 -9.03
C PHE A 1 0.36 -0.15 -9.56
N LYS A 2 -0.60 0.61 -9.07
CA LYS A 2 -1.98 0.49 -9.51
C LYS A 2 -2.52 1.86 -9.94
N LYS A 3 -2.82 2.01 -11.23
CA LYS A 3 -3.43 3.23 -11.75
C LYS A 3 -4.87 3.37 -11.23
N VAL A 4 -5.22 4.58 -10.82
CA VAL A 4 -6.56 4.88 -10.28
C VAL A 4 -7.40 5.53 -11.36
N ARG A 5 -8.63 5.03 -11.53
CA ARG A 5 -9.57 5.57 -12.54
C ARG A 5 -10.00 6.99 -12.21
N ALA A 6 -10.30 7.74 -13.26
CA ALA A 6 -10.88 9.08 -13.10
C ALA A 6 -12.20 9.01 -12.33
N GLY A 7 -12.42 9.99 -11.46
CA GLY A 7 -13.62 10.09 -10.66
C GLY A 7 -13.63 9.29 -9.37
N VAL A 8 -12.56 8.52 -9.09
CA VAL A 8 -12.41 7.80 -7.83
C VAL A 8 -11.94 8.77 -6.75
N SER A 9 -12.57 8.67 -5.57
CA SER A 9 -12.15 9.35 -4.35
C SER A 9 -11.66 8.30 -3.35
N ILE A 10 -10.46 8.47 -2.81
CA ILE A 10 -9.91 7.59 -1.79
C ILE A 10 -10.16 8.18 -0.43
N LEU A 11 -10.83 7.40 0.42
CA LEU A 11 -11.27 7.81 1.75
C LEU A 11 -10.30 7.38 2.84
N GLY A 12 -9.52 6.34 2.59
CA GLY A 12 -8.56 5.82 3.55
C GLY A 12 -7.57 4.85 2.93
N LEU A 13 -6.38 4.77 3.53
CA LEU A 13 -5.30 3.86 3.15
C LEU A 13 -4.74 3.19 4.38
N THR A 14 -4.37 1.92 4.23
CA THR A 14 -3.59 1.17 5.21
C THR A 14 -2.71 0.16 4.50
N THR A 15 -1.74 -0.39 5.20
CA THR A 15 -0.78 -1.34 4.65
C THR A 15 -0.76 -2.64 5.43
N HIS A 16 -0.16 -3.67 4.85
CA HIS A 16 0.02 -4.96 5.50
C HIS A 16 1.39 -5.55 5.16
N GLN A 17 2.17 -5.82 6.20
CA GLN A 17 3.42 -6.57 6.18
C GLN A 17 3.37 -7.62 7.29
N HIS A 18 4.36 -8.51 7.31
CA HIS A 18 4.60 -9.42 8.42
C HIS A 18 5.80 -8.96 9.26
N GLN A 19 6.29 -9.84 10.15
CA GLN A 19 7.18 -9.46 11.25
C GLN A 19 8.53 -8.85 10.84
N PHE A 20 9.02 -9.09 9.63
CA PHE A 20 10.28 -8.50 9.18
C PHE A 20 10.09 -7.17 8.43
N GLY A 21 8.85 -6.72 8.28
CA GLY A 21 8.56 -5.41 7.70
C GLY A 21 9.06 -4.27 8.57
N THR A 22 9.82 -3.36 7.97
CA THR A 22 10.36 -2.19 8.67
C THR A 22 9.75 -0.88 8.19
N LEU A 23 9.21 -0.87 6.98
CA LEU A 23 8.59 0.31 6.38
C LEU A 23 7.64 -0.09 5.27
N ALA A 24 6.49 0.57 5.20
CA ALA A 24 5.60 0.54 4.07
C ALA A 24 5.18 1.98 3.74
N THR A 25 5.28 2.36 2.47
CA THR A 25 4.80 3.65 2.00
C THR A 25 3.86 3.48 0.81
N ILE A 26 2.88 4.36 0.72
CA ILE A 26 1.99 4.48 -0.44
C ILE A 26 2.17 5.89 -0.97
N SER A 27 2.45 6.01 -2.26
CA SER A 27 2.68 7.29 -2.91
C SER A 27 1.81 7.43 -4.15
N GLN A 28 1.49 8.67 -4.51
CA GLN A 28 0.83 9.00 -5.76
C GLN A 28 1.88 9.25 -6.82
N ALA A 29 1.76 8.61 -7.98
CA ALA A 29 2.70 8.72 -9.08
C ALA A 29 2.01 8.49 -10.42
N GLN A 30 2.65 8.91 -11.51
CA GLN A 30 2.18 8.65 -12.88
C GLN A 30 2.55 7.24 -13.35
N SER A 31 3.64 6.70 -12.81
CA SER A 31 4.15 5.36 -13.15
C SER A 31 4.94 4.78 -11.99
N ALA A 32 5.30 3.49 -12.11
CA ALA A 32 6.07 2.80 -11.09
C ALA A 32 7.46 3.42 -10.86
N GLN A 33 8.08 4.01 -11.88
CA GLN A 33 9.43 4.56 -11.82
C GLN A 33 9.47 6.08 -11.78
N GLY A 34 8.34 6.76 -11.94
CA GLY A 34 8.28 8.22 -11.98
C GLY A 34 8.38 8.87 -10.60
N PRO A 35 8.48 10.21 -10.58
CA PRO A 35 8.40 10.95 -9.33
C PRO A 35 7.11 10.64 -8.59
N ALA A 36 7.19 10.60 -7.26
CA ALA A 36 6.07 10.20 -6.41
C ALA A 36 5.90 11.15 -5.24
N THR A 37 4.64 11.35 -4.84
CA THR A 37 4.28 12.11 -3.64
C THR A 37 3.78 11.14 -2.60
N GLU A 38 4.43 11.10 -1.44
CA GLU A 38 4.05 10.19 -0.37
C GLU A 38 2.71 10.59 0.25
N LEU A 39 1.81 9.60 0.38
CA LEU A 39 0.48 9.77 0.97
C LEU A 39 0.38 9.09 2.33
N TYR A 40 1.12 7.99 2.53
CA TYR A 40 1.03 7.13 3.70
C TYR A 40 2.40 6.54 4.02
N ARG A 41 2.72 6.48 5.30
CA ARG A 41 3.96 5.87 5.81
C ARG A 41 3.68 5.14 7.11
N ASN A 42 4.16 3.89 7.20
CA ASN A 42 4.03 3.09 8.41
C ASN A 42 5.29 2.25 8.64
N SER A 43 5.82 2.30 9.86
CA SER A 43 6.95 1.49 10.31
C SER A 43 6.57 0.47 11.40
N ASN A 44 5.29 0.30 11.68
CA ASN A 44 4.78 -0.66 12.66
C ASN A 44 3.91 -1.72 11.97
N TRP A 45 4.55 -2.82 11.58
CA TRP A 45 3.87 -3.89 10.85
C TRP A 45 2.73 -4.54 11.64
N ALA A 46 2.85 -4.60 12.98
CA ALA A 46 1.89 -5.29 13.83
C ALA A 46 0.58 -4.52 13.96
N GLU A 47 0.64 -3.19 13.91
CA GLU A 47 -0.52 -2.31 14.09
C GLU A 47 -0.51 -1.20 13.04
N PRO A 48 -0.69 -1.53 11.73
CA PRO A 48 -0.69 -0.51 10.70
C PRO A 48 -1.90 0.40 10.88
N PRO A 49 -1.69 1.72 10.98
CA PRO A 49 -2.81 2.64 11.12
C PRO A 49 -3.62 2.71 9.83
N LEU A 50 -4.91 2.98 9.97
CA LEU A 50 -5.75 3.41 8.86
C LEU A 50 -5.72 4.94 8.81
N LYS A 51 -5.11 5.48 7.75
CA LYS A 51 -5.11 6.93 7.53
C LYS A 51 -6.35 7.31 6.73
N ARG A 52 -7.18 8.18 7.29
CA ARG A 52 -8.36 8.72 6.64
C ARG A 52 -8.04 10.05 5.99
N TYR A 53 -8.70 10.31 4.86
CA TYR A 53 -8.51 11.56 4.11
C TYR A 53 -9.81 12.35 4.07
N ASP A 54 -9.77 13.56 4.61
CA ASP A 54 -10.89 14.49 4.61
C ASP A 54 -10.35 15.91 4.31
N PRO A 55 -10.59 16.44 3.08
CA PRO A 55 -11.36 15.83 2.01
C PRO A 55 -10.69 14.59 1.43
N PRO A 56 -11.46 13.72 0.75
CA PRO A 56 -10.90 12.54 0.10
C PRO A 56 -9.85 12.88 -0.96
N LEU A 57 -8.93 11.94 -1.20
CA LEU A 57 -7.98 12.05 -2.31
C LEU A 57 -8.73 11.80 -3.62
N THR A 58 -8.66 12.73 -4.57
CA THR A 58 -9.34 12.60 -5.87
C THR A 58 -8.34 12.31 -6.97
N PHE A 59 -8.79 11.55 -7.97
CA PHE A 59 -7.97 11.11 -9.10
C PHE A 59 -8.64 11.45 -10.41
N ASP A 60 -7.86 11.88 -11.39
CA ASP A 60 -8.33 12.24 -12.73
C ASP A 60 -8.00 11.21 -13.81
N GLY A 61 -7.43 10.07 -13.41
CA GLY A 61 -7.02 8.99 -14.31
C GLY A 61 -5.57 9.08 -14.78
N SER A 62 -4.85 10.15 -14.46
CA SER A 62 -3.45 10.34 -14.87
C SER A 62 -2.45 9.72 -13.91
N THR A 63 -2.84 9.46 -12.67
CA THR A 63 -1.97 8.93 -11.63
C THR A 63 -2.53 7.66 -10.98
N GLY A 64 -1.70 7.02 -10.18
CA GLY A 64 -2.07 5.86 -9.42
C GLY A 64 -1.33 5.79 -8.10
N LEU A 65 -1.44 4.64 -7.45
CA LEU A 65 -0.80 4.37 -6.16
C LEU A 65 0.39 3.46 -6.34
N LYS A 66 1.50 3.86 -5.74
CA LYS A 66 2.75 3.10 -5.70
C LYS A 66 2.99 2.64 -4.28
N LEU A 67 3.12 1.32 -4.10
CA LEU A 67 3.46 0.71 -2.82
C LEU A 67 4.95 0.40 -2.79
N HIS A 68 5.59 0.74 -1.68
CA HIS A 68 6.98 0.39 -1.39
C HIS A 68 7.06 -0.23 -0.01
N CYS A 69 7.71 -1.39 0.10
CA CYS A 69 7.93 -2.09 1.36
C CYS A 69 9.41 -2.35 1.57
N GLU A 70 9.87 -2.21 2.81
CA GLU A 70 11.22 -2.55 3.24
C GLU A 70 11.19 -3.57 4.36
N TYR A 71 12.21 -4.41 4.43
CA TYR A 71 12.31 -5.53 5.37
C TYR A 71 13.69 -5.63 5.97
N ASN A 72 13.76 -6.19 7.18
CA ASN A 72 15.00 -6.65 7.79
C ASN A 72 14.80 -8.09 8.26
N ASN A 73 15.30 -9.05 7.48
CA ASN A 73 15.23 -10.46 7.85
C ASN A 73 16.31 -10.78 8.89
N THR A 74 15.91 -10.81 10.14
CA THR A 74 16.80 -11.13 11.27
C THR A 74 16.89 -12.63 11.55
N SER A 75 16.19 -13.47 10.78
CA SER A 75 16.27 -14.92 10.90
C SER A 75 17.44 -15.49 10.10
N ASN A 76 17.76 -16.78 10.34
CA ASN A 76 18.76 -17.51 9.57
C ASN A 76 18.17 -18.20 8.32
N ASN A 77 16.91 -17.94 8.01
CA ASN A 77 16.18 -18.60 6.93
C ASN A 77 15.88 -17.65 5.79
N THR A 78 15.77 -18.19 4.59
CA THR A 78 15.20 -17.47 3.46
C THR A 78 13.71 -17.26 3.70
N VAL A 79 13.24 -16.04 3.51
CA VAL A 79 11.83 -15.68 3.69
C VAL A 79 11.22 -15.39 2.31
N THR A 80 10.09 -16.02 2.04
CA THR A 80 9.35 -15.86 0.80
C THR A 80 7.97 -15.28 1.05
N PHE A 81 7.31 -14.83 0.00
CA PHE A 81 5.93 -14.37 0.07
C PHE A 81 5.02 -15.53 0.48
N GLY A 82 4.09 -15.25 1.39
CA GLY A 82 3.12 -16.24 1.84
C GLY A 82 2.27 -15.74 3.00
N GLU A 83 1.34 -16.58 3.43
CA GLU A 83 0.31 -16.22 4.40
C GLU A 83 0.76 -16.29 5.86
N SER A 84 1.82 -17.04 6.17
CA SER A 84 2.26 -17.20 7.55
C SER A 84 2.98 -15.95 8.05
N ALA A 85 2.44 -15.28 9.04
CA ALA A 85 3.07 -14.13 9.67
C ALA A 85 4.40 -14.48 10.35
N ALA A 86 4.60 -15.74 10.73
CA ALA A 86 5.81 -16.21 11.41
C ALA A 86 6.93 -16.59 10.44
N THR A 87 6.63 -17.06 9.24
CA THR A 87 7.63 -17.64 8.32
C THR A 87 7.65 -17.01 6.94
N ASN A 88 6.63 -16.24 6.57
CA ASN A 88 6.53 -15.60 5.26
C ASN A 88 6.44 -14.08 5.42
N GLU A 89 6.59 -13.37 4.28
CA GLU A 89 6.38 -11.93 4.23
C GLU A 89 5.30 -11.55 3.23
N MET A 90 4.76 -10.35 3.42
CA MET A 90 3.76 -9.74 2.56
C MET A 90 4.04 -8.26 2.36
N CYS A 91 3.56 -7.73 1.23
CA CYS A 91 3.59 -6.30 0.93
C CYS A 91 2.28 -5.96 0.23
N PHE A 92 1.30 -5.49 1.00
CA PHE A 92 -0.02 -5.13 0.51
C PHE A 92 -0.44 -3.76 1.00
N PHE A 93 -1.35 -3.15 0.27
CA PHE A 93 -2.11 -2.03 0.78
C PHE A 93 -3.61 -2.25 0.52
N TRP A 94 -4.42 -1.58 1.33
CA TRP A 94 -5.86 -1.53 1.20
C TRP A 94 -6.27 -0.08 1.01
N ALA A 95 -7.12 0.16 0.03
CA ALA A 95 -7.70 1.47 -0.21
C ALA A 95 -9.21 1.39 -0.07
N TYR A 96 -9.77 2.30 0.72
CA TYR A 96 -11.21 2.50 0.83
C TYR A 96 -11.58 3.63 -0.10
N TYR A 97 -12.45 3.38 -1.06
CA TYR A 97 -12.71 4.34 -2.13
C TYR A 97 -14.19 4.41 -2.50
N TYR A 98 -14.54 5.48 -3.21
CA TYR A 98 -15.88 5.74 -3.72
C TYR A 98 -15.76 6.32 -5.15
N PRO A 99 -16.66 6.03 -6.10
CA PRO A 99 -17.74 5.05 -6.01
C PRO A 99 -17.22 3.60 -6.06
N SER A 100 -18.02 2.67 -5.52
CA SER A 100 -17.64 1.26 -5.49
C SER A 100 -17.65 0.64 -6.88
N HIS A 101 -16.62 -0.14 -7.18
CA HIS A 101 -16.51 -0.96 -8.40
C HIS A 101 -16.46 -2.45 -8.07
N GLY A 102 -16.69 -2.82 -6.81
CA GLY A 102 -16.40 -4.14 -6.31
C GLY A 102 -14.95 -4.27 -5.88
N PHE A 103 -14.46 -5.50 -5.84
CA PHE A 103 -13.10 -5.81 -5.40
C PHE A 103 -12.13 -5.73 -6.58
N ASP A 104 -11.08 -4.93 -6.43
CA ASP A 104 -10.07 -4.73 -7.47
C ASP A 104 -8.69 -5.09 -6.90
N VAL A 105 -7.99 -6.01 -7.57
CA VAL A 105 -6.68 -6.51 -7.16
C VAL A 105 -5.67 -6.27 -8.26
N ALA A 106 -4.49 -5.77 -7.88
CA ALA A 106 -3.36 -5.60 -8.78
C ALA A 106 -2.09 -6.18 -8.16
N PHE A 107 -1.33 -6.85 -8.99
CA PHE A 107 -0.04 -7.43 -8.62
C PHE A 107 1.10 -6.73 -9.34
#